data_38ef4f205395ee60fbdb689bbdf94162
#
_entry.id   38ef4f205395ee60fbdb689bbdf94162
#
_cell.length_a   1.000
_cell.length_b   1.000
_cell.length_c   1.000
_cell.angle_alpha   90.00
_cell.angle_beta   90.00
_cell.angle_gamma   90.00
#
_symmetry.space_group_name_H-M   'P 1'
#
loop_
_entity.id
_entity.type
_entity.pdbx_description
1 polymer ?
#
loop_
_entity_poly.entity_id
_entity_poly.type
_entity_poly.pdbx_seq_one_letter_code
_entity_poly.pdbx_strand_id
1 'polypeptide(L)'
;MKIENIMTKKLITLSMDAPLSKAKETLESYAIHHLLLTDDDGLLAGMITDRDLYKHLSPTVGTSQESHRDTAQLQKKSHQIMARNLITAQAHDPLSKTILLLHDNHISCLPIVDKDNKAIGIITWRDVLKVLALQYRKKQKT
;
A
#
# COMPACT_ATOMS: atom_id res chain seq x y z
N MET A 1 -11.79 -15.61 12.34
CA MET A 1 -10.45 -15.57 11.70
C MET A 1 -9.80 -14.22 12.00
N LYS A 2 -8.57 -14.28 12.45
CA LYS A 2 -7.80 -13.06 12.75
C LYS A 2 -7.02 -12.56 11.53
N ILE A 3 -6.80 -11.27 11.48
CA ILE A 3 -6.07 -10.59 10.40
C ILE A 3 -4.69 -11.21 10.16
N GLU A 4 -3.97 -11.56 11.23
CA GLU A 4 -2.61 -12.13 11.14
C GLU A 4 -2.52 -13.40 10.30
N ASN A 5 -3.64 -14.12 10.15
CA ASN A 5 -3.68 -15.36 9.38
C ASN A 5 -3.82 -15.15 7.88
N ILE A 6 -4.18 -13.93 7.46
CA ILE A 6 -4.41 -13.62 6.05
C ILE A 6 -3.61 -12.44 5.52
N MET A 7 -3.04 -11.62 6.40
CA MET A 7 -2.25 -10.45 5.96
C MET A 7 -0.97 -10.87 5.25
N THR A 8 -0.54 -10.05 4.30
CA THR A 8 0.77 -10.18 3.69
C THR A 8 1.82 -9.64 4.67
N LYS A 9 2.77 -10.48 5.06
CA LYS A 9 3.81 -10.16 6.05
C LYS A 9 5.11 -9.71 5.42
N LYS A 10 5.38 -10.12 4.19
CA LYS A 10 6.57 -9.69 3.45
C LYS A 10 6.33 -8.30 2.89
N LEU A 11 6.65 -7.29 3.68
CA LEU A 11 6.41 -5.91 3.32
C LEU A 11 7.55 -5.34 2.48
N ILE A 12 7.18 -4.52 1.51
CA ILE A 12 8.09 -3.67 0.77
C ILE A 12 7.76 -2.25 1.20
N THR A 13 8.71 -1.60 1.85
CA THR A 13 8.57 -0.23 2.34
C THR A 13 9.67 0.65 1.75
N LEU A 14 9.46 1.95 1.82
CA LEU A 14 10.42 2.92 1.34
C LEU A 14 10.44 4.10 2.32
N SER A 15 11.60 4.75 2.46
CA SER A 15 11.66 5.99 3.24
C SER A 15 10.76 7.05 2.62
N MET A 16 10.05 7.79 3.45
CA MET A 16 9.22 8.90 2.98
C MET A 16 10.04 10.01 2.32
N ASP A 17 11.35 10.06 2.56
CA ASP A 17 12.26 11.02 1.96
C ASP A 17 12.81 10.57 0.60
N ALA A 18 12.50 9.35 0.17
CA ALA A 18 12.95 8.83 -1.12
C ALA A 18 12.28 9.61 -2.27
N PRO A 19 12.99 9.80 -3.39
CA PRO A 19 12.40 10.49 -4.54
C PRO A 19 11.29 9.67 -5.21
N LEU A 20 10.40 10.33 -5.91
CA LEU A 20 9.29 9.66 -6.62
C LEU A 20 9.81 8.67 -7.66
N SER A 21 10.98 8.91 -8.25
CA SER A 21 11.65 7.96 -9.16
C SER A 21 11.84 6.60 -8.48
N LYS A 22 12.23 6.60 -7.20
CA LYS A 22 12.43 5.37 -6.43
C LYS A 22 11.10 4.69 -6.09
N ALA A 23 10.09 5.49 -5.76
CA ALA A 23 8.73 4.96 -5.51
C ALA A 23 8.18 4.29 -6.77
N LYS A 24 8.32 4.94 -7.93
CA LYS A 24 7.90 4.39 -9.22
C LYS A 24 8.61 3.08 -9.54
N GLU A 25 9.94 3.06 -9.41
CA GLU A 25 10.75 1.86 -9.63
C GLU A 25 10.32 0.72 -8.72
N THR A 26 10.08 1.00 -7.44
CA THR A 26 9.68 0.00 -6.45
C THR A 26 8.31 -0.60 -6.77
N LEU A 27 7.32 0.25 -7.07
CA LEU A 27 5.98 -0.22 -7.45
C LEU A 27 6.02 -1.11 -8.70
N GLU A 28 6.79 -0.71 -9.70
CA GLU A 28 6.90 -1.45 -10.96
C GLU A 28 7.68 -2.75 -10.80
N SER A 29 8.84 -2.72 -10.12
CA SER A 29 9.71 -3.89 -9.96
C SER A 29 9.07 -5.01 -9.17
N TYR A 30 8.29 -4.67 -8.15
CA TYR A 30 7.60 -5.65 -7.33
C TYR A 30 6.17 -5.92 -7.78
N ALA A 31 5.71 -5.24 -8.84
CA ALA A 31 4.34 -5.35 -9.36
C ALA A 31 3.29 -5.17 -8.26
N ILE A 32 3.48 -4.19 -7.40
CA ILE A 32 2.57 -3.85 -6.31
C ILE A 32 1.84 -2.53 -6.60
N HIS A 33 0.68 -2.35 -5.97
CA HIS A 33 -0.16 -1.16 -6.18
C HIS A 33 -0.12 -0.20 -5.01
N HIS A 34 0.38 -0.64 -3.86
CA HIS A 34 0.42 0.12 -2.61
C HIS A 34 1.83 0.04 -2.03
N LEU A 35 2.40 1.18 -1.69
CA LEU A 35 3.74 1.28 -1.13
C LEU A 35 3.65 2.01 0.20
N LEU A 36 4.00 1.33 1.29
CA LEU A 36 4.05 1.94 2.60
C LEU A 36 5.35 2.73 2.75
N LEU A 37 5.24 3.92 3.31
CA LEU A 37 6.37 4.82 3.53
C LEU A 37 6.62 4.96 5.03
N THR A 38 7.90 5.00 5.38
CA THR A 38 8.34 5.08 6.78
C THR A 38 9.08 6.38 7.05
N ASP A 39 9.04 6.81 8.30
CA ASP A 39 9.86 7.93 8.79
C ASP A 39 11.27 7.45 9.18
N ASP A 40 12.07 8.36 9.75
CA ASP A 40 13.46 8.07 10.12
C ASP A 40 13.57 7.01 11.24
N ASP A 41 12.51 6.84 12.02
CA ASP A 41 12.46 5.83 13.09
C ASP A 41 11.90 4.47 12.59
N GLY A 42 11.58 4.38 11.31
CA GLY A 42 11.03 3.17 10.73
C GLY A 42 9.53 3.00 10.98
N LEU A 43 8.85 4.02 11.49
CA LEU A 43 7.42 3.97 11.75
C LEU A 43 6.62 4.34 10.50
N LEU A 44 5.39 3.83 10.44
CA LEU A 44 4.49 4.10 9.31
C LEU A 44 4.16 5.59 9.25
N ALA A 45 4.54 6.24 8.15
CA ALA A 45 4.31 7.68 7.94
C ALA A 45 3.23 7.96 6.89
N GLY A 46 3.12 7.12 5.88
CA GLY A 46 2.16 7.34 4.81
C GLY A 46 2.15 6.20 3.81
N MET A 47 1.40 6.39 2.73
CA MET A 47 1.26 5.42 1.65
C MET A 47 1.15 6.12 0.31
N ILE A 48 1.75 5.53 -0.71
CA ILE A 48 1.58 5.93 -2.10
C ILE A 48 1.01 4.76 -2.86
N THR A 49 -0.04 5.01 -3.66
CA THR A 49 -0.55 4.04 -4.63
C THR A 49 0.02 4.35 -6.02
N ASP A 50 -0.03 3.37 -6.91
CA ASP A 50 0.34 3.59 -8.32
C ASP A 50 -0.55 4.69 -8.94
N ARG A 51 -1.84 4.73 -8.57
CA ARG A 51 -2.76 5.77 -9.03
C ARG A 51 -2.32 7.17 -8.57
N ASP A 52 -1.91 7.32 -7.31
CA ASP A 52 -1.42 8.60 -6.79
C ASP A 52 -0.18 9.05 -7.55
N LEU A 53 0.72 8.13 -7.82
CA LEU A 53 1.95 8.40 -8.54
C LEU A 53 1.66 8.91 -9.96
N TYR A 54 0.80 8.20 -10.69
CA TYR A 54 0.47 8.55 -12.08
C TYR A 54 -0.28 9.88 -12.19
N LYS A 55 -1.01 10.28 -11.16
CA LYS A 55 -1.65 11.61 -11.13
C LYS A 55 -0.64 12.77 -11.06
N HIS A 56 0.55 12.50 -10.50
CA HIS A 56 1.58 13.51 -10.28
C HIS A 56 2.68 13.48 -11.34
N LEU A 57 2.69 12.47 -12.22
CA LEU A 57 3.69 12.33 -13.27
C LEU A 57 3.08 12.60 -14.64
N SER A 58 3.89 13.22 -15.51
CA SER A 58 3.52 13.42 -16.90
C SER A 58 3.54 12.11 -17.67
N PRO A 59 2.67 11.93 -18.71
CA PRO A 59 2.71 10.73 -19.57
C PRO A 59 4.06 10.55 -20.29
N THR A 60 4.86 11.61 -20.43
CA THR A 60 6.16 11.53 -21.11
C THR A 60 7.29 11.02 -20.21
N VAL A 61 7.06 10.89 -18.90
CA VAL A 61 8.05 10.35 -17.97
C VAL A 61 8.43 8.92 -18.38
N GLY A 62 9.73 8.66 -18.45
CA GLY A 62 10.27 7.37 -18.85
C GLY A 62 10.29 7.14 -20.36
N THR A 63 9.91 8.11 -21.16
CA THR A 63 9.92 8.04 -22.63
C THR A 63 11.03 8.91 -23.21
N SER A 64 11.29 8.77 -24.52
CA SER A 64 12.27 9.61 -25.23
C SER A 64 11.88 11.10 -25.25
N GLN A 65 10.63 11.42 -24.92
CA GLN A 65 10.11 12.80 -24.89
C GLN A 65 10.14 13.41 -23.48
N GLU A 66 10.78 12.75 -22.53
CA GLU A 66 10.89 13.24 -21.15
C GLU A 66 11.58 14.62 -21.13
N SER A 67 10.93 15.57 -20.46
CA SER A 67 11.43 16.94 -20.34
C SER A 67 12.16 17.15 -19.00
N HIS A 68 12.82 18.31 -18.85
CA HIS A 68 13.41 18.71 -17.56
C HIS A 68 12.36 18.84 -16.46
N ARG A 69 11.15 19.26 -16.81
CA ARG A 69 10.04 19.34 -15.87
C ARG A 69 9.65 17.94 -15.36
N ASP A 70 9.60 16.96 -16.26
CA ASP A 70 9.31 15.56 -15.90
C ASP A 70 10.39 15.01 -14.97
N THR A 71 11.66 15.26 -15.29
CA THR A 71 12.78 14.85 -14.43
C THR A 71 12.69 15.49 -13.05
N ALA A 72 12.33 16.79 -12.98
CA ALA A 72 12.17 17.48 -11.71
C ALA A 72 11.04 16.89 -10.87
N GLN A 73 9.93 16.47 -11.50
CA GLN A 73 8.84 15.81 -10.80
C GLN A 73 9.29 14.48 -10.17
N LEU A 74 10.11 13.71 -10.88
CA LEU A 74 10.67 12.45 -10.38
C LEU A 74 11.59 12.64 -9.18
N GLN A 75 12.15 13.83 -8.99
CA GLN A 75 13.02 14.14 -7.87
C GLN A 75 12.27 14.64 -6.62
N LYS A 76 10.97 14.90 -6.74
CA LYS A 76 10.16 15.24 -5.56
C LYS A 76 10.22 14.10 -4.55
N LYS A 77 10.21 14.44 -3.27
CA LYS A 77 10.21 13.46 -2.20
C LYS A 77 8.84 12.81 -2.06
N SER A 78 8.82 11.53 -1.76
CA SER A 78 7.58 10.74 -1.65
C SER A 78 6.60 11.33 -0.63
N HIS A 79 7.09 11.90 0.48
CA HIS A 79 6.22 12.51 1.49
C HIS A 79 5.41 13.70 0.96
N GLN A 80 5.80 14.30 -0.17
CA GLN A 80 5.08 15.43 -0.75
C GLN A 80 3.75 15.03 -1.40
N ILE A 81 3.60 13.75 -1.78
CA ILE A 81 2.37 13.26 -2.41
C ILE A 81 1.69 12.12 -1.63
N MET A 82 2.34 11.56 -0.63
CA MET A 82 1.79 10.41 0.11
C MET A 82 0.50 10.75 0.85
N ALA A 83 -0.39 9.78 0.95
CA ALA A 83 -1.53 9.87 1.85
C ALA A 83 -1.04 9.76 3.29
N ARG A 84 -1.55 10.65 4.17
CA ARG A 84 -1.26 10.68 5.60
C ARG A 84 -2.51 10.26 6.37
N ASN A 85 -2.39 10.10 7.68
CA ASN A 85 -3.53 9.76 8.54
C ASN A 85 -4.22 8.48 8.07
N LEU A 86 -3.42 7.45 7.81
CA LEU A 86 -3.90 6.18 7.30
C LEU A 86 -4.80 5.48 8.32
N ILE A 87 -5.84 4.82 7.81
CA ILE A 87 -6.63 3.89 8.59
C ILE A 87 -5.81 2.61 8.71
N THR A 88 -5.64 2.10 9.92
CA THR A 88 -4.83 0.93 10.22
C THR A 88 -5.61 -0.05 11.09
N ALA A 89 -5.11 -1.28 11.20
CA ALA A 89 -5.63 -2.29 12.12
C ALA A 89 -4.46 -3.05 12.75
N GLN A 90 -4.78 -3.92 13.70
CA GLN A 90 -3.79 -4.72 14.42
C GLN A 90 -3.92 -6.20 14.03
N ALA A 91 -2.82 -6.94 14.16
CA ALA A 91 -2.76 -8.33 13.70
C ALA A 91 -3.78 -9.25 14.37
N HIS A 92 -4.12 -9.01 15.63
CA HIS A 92 -5.08 -9.82 16.39
C HIS A 92 -6.54 -9.40 16.19
N ASP A 93 -6.79 -8.32 15.42
CA ASP A 93 -8.16 -7.90 15.12
C ASP A 93 -8.87 -8.97 14.29
N PRO A 94 -10.21 -9.11 14.42
CA PRO A 94 -10.94 -10.04 13.59
C PRO A 94 -11.06 -9.58 12.14
N LEU A 95 -11.16 -10.52 11.21
CA LEU A 95 -11.34 -10.24 9.80
C LEU A 95 -12.55 -9.34 9.51
N SER A 96 -13.62 -9.51 10.28
CA SER A 96 -14.82 -8.68 10.15
C SER A 96 -14.52 -7.20 10.29
N LYS A 97 -13.59 -6.83 11.18
CA LYS A 97 -13.16 -5.44 11.33
C LYS A 97 -12.51 -4.91 10.06
N THR A 98 -11.65 -5.71 9.43
CA THR A 98 -11.02 -5.36 8.16
C THR A 98 -12.06 -5.08 7.07
N ILE A 99 -13.02 -5.99 6.94
CA ILE A 99 -14.07 -5.89 5.92
C ILE A 99 -14.83 -4.57 6.10
N LEU A 100 -15.23 -4.26 7.34
CA LEU A 100 -15.96 -3.03 7.61
C LEU A 100 -15.12 -1.78 7.37
N LEU A 101 -13.85 -1.78 7.76
CA LEU A 101 -12.96 -0.64 7.54
C LEU A 101 -12.75 -0.37 6.04
N LEU A 102 -12.52 -1.42 5.26
CA LEU A 102 -12.36 -1.28 3.81
C LEU A 102 -13.64 -0.74 3.16
N HIS A 103 -14.78 -1.32 3.53
CA HIS A 103 -16.06 -0.95 2.93
C HIS A 103 -16.49 0.46 3.33
N ASP A 104 -16.52 0.76 4.63
CA ASP A 104 -17.09 2.01 5.15
C ASP A 104 -16.24 3.23 4.78
N ASN A 105 -14.94 3.04 4.61
CA ASN A 105 -14.01 4.13 4.28
C ASN A 105 -13.64 4.19 2.80
N HIS A 106 -14.22 3.32 1.98
CA HIS A 106 -13.97 3.27 0.52
C HIS A 106 -12.48 3.15 0.18
N ILE A 107 -11.74 2.33 0.96
CA ILE A 107 -10.33 2.08 0.75
C ILE A 107 -10.10 0.65 0.27
N SER A 108 -9.02 0.41 -0.46
CA SER A 108 -8.69 -0.90 -1.02
C SER A 108 -7.55 -1.60 -0.29
N CYS A 109 -6.92 -0.94 0.66
CA CYS A 109 -5.74 -1.43 1.35
C CYS A 109 -5.75 -0.95 2.79
N LEU A 110 -5.33 -1.83 3.70
CA LEU A 110 -5.29 -1.56 5.12
C LEU A 110 -3.92 -1.98 5.67
N PRO A 111 -3.06 -1.02 6.06
CA PRO A 111 -1.82 -1.35 6.75
C PRO A 111 -2.11 -1.93 8.13
N ILE A 112 -1.35 -2.94 8.52
CA ILE A 112 -1.42 -3.56 9.84
C ILE A 112 -0.19 -3.13 10.62
N VAL A 113 -0.42 -2.58 11.80
CA VAL A 113 0.65 -2.02 12.64
C VAL A 113 0.68 -2.68 14.01
N ASP A 114 1.85 -2.63 14.64
CA ASP A 114 1.98 -3.02 16.04
C ASP A 114 1.65 -1.83 16.97
N LYS A 115 1.81 -2.04 18.28
CA LYS A 115 1.51 -1.02 19.29
C LYS A 115 2.35 0.26 19.15
N ASP A 116 3.51 0.18 18.49
CA ASP A 116 4.42 1.30 18.30
C ASP A 116 4.26 1.96 16.92
N ASN A 117 3.18 1.63 16.19
CA ASN A 117 2.89 2.13 14.84
C ASN A 117 3.92 1.68 13.78
N LYS A 118 4.57 0.55 14.02
CA LYS A 118 5.43 -0.08 13.03
C LYS A 118 4.59 -1.00 12.14
N ALA A 119 4.73 -0.86 10.83
CA ALA A 119 4.00 -1.71 9.88
C ALA A 119 4.52 -3.15 9.97
N ILE A 120 3.61 -4.10 10.16
CA ILE A 120 3.94 -5.54 10.28
C ILE A 120 3.21 -6.39 9.24
N GLY A 121 2.28 -5.79 8.51
CA GLY A 121 1.54 -6.48 7.46
C GLY A 121 0.70 -5.51 6.67
N ILE A 122 0.06 -6.05 5.64
CA ILE A 122 -0.86 -5.30 4.81
C ILE A 122 -1.98 -6.24 4.35
N ILE A 123 -3.21 -5.73 4.30
CA ILE A 123 -4.35 -6.44 3.74
C ILE A 123 -4.98 -5.59 2.66
N THR A 124 -5.27 -6.21 1.52
CA THR A 124 -6.03 -5.60 0.45
C THR A 124 -7.39 -6.28 0.30
N TRP A 125 -8.31 -5.64 -0.43
CA TRP A 125 -9.60 -6.27 -0.76
C TRP A 125 -9.41 -7.59 -1.50
N ARG A 126 -8.30 -7.74 -2.23
CA ARG A 126 -7.96 -9.00 -2.93
C ARG A 126 -7.68 -10.13 -1.93
N ASP A 127 -7.02 -9.85 -0.82
CA ASP A 127 -6.78 -10.85 0.23
C ASP A 127 -8.09 -11.32 0.83
N VAL A 128 -9.02 -10.40 1.08
CA VAL A 128 -10.36 -10.72 1.58
C VAL A 128 -11.13 -11.57 0.57
N LEU A 129 -11.08 -11.18 -0.71
CA LEU A 129 -11.75 -11.93 -1.78
C LEU A 129 -11.20 -13.34 -1.91
N LYS A 130 -9.88 -13.51 -1.74
CA LYS A 130 -9.24 -14.84 -1.76
C LYS A 130 -9.79 -15.75 -0.67
N VAL A 131 -9.97 -15.23 0.54
CA VAL A 131 -10.57 -15.98 1.65
C VAL A 131 -11.99 -16.42 1.31
N LEU A 132 -12.79 -15.50 0.78
CA LEU A 132 -14.16 -15.81 0.38
C LEU A 132 -14.20 -16.88 -0.73
N ALA A 133 -13.33 -16.77 -1.72
CA ALA A 133 -13.26 -17.74 -2.81
C ALA A 133 -12.93 -19.15 -2.29
N LEU A 134 -12.00 -19.24 -1.34
CA LEU A 134 -11.66 -20.53 -0.72
C LEU A 134 -12.82 -21.13 0.06
N GLN A 135 -13.60 -20.30 0.77
CA GLN A 135 -14.78 -20.76 1.50
C GLN A 135 -15.86 -21.28 0.54
N TYR A 136 -16.11 -20.57 -0.55
CA TYR A 136 -17.09 -21.02 -1.55
C TYR A 136 -16.67 -22.33 -2.22
N ARG A 137 -15.38 -22.50 -2.50
CA ARG A 137 -14.87 -23.77 -3.07
C ARG A 137 -15.06 -24.93 -2.11
N LYS A 138 -14.85 -24.74 -0.83
CA LYS A 138 -15.10 -25.79 0.19
C LYS A 138 -16.57 -26.19 0.23
N LYS A 139 -17.50 -25.23 0.11
CA LYS A 139 -18.93 -25.51 0.09
C LYS A 139 -19.35 -26.32 -1.14
N GLN A 140 -18.70 -26.10 -2.30
CA GLN A 140 -19.00 -26.84 -3.52
C GLN A 140 -18.55 -28.29 -3.47
N LYS A 141 -17.57 -28.64 -2.61
CA LYS A 141 -17.06 -30.01 -2.47
C LYS A 141 -17.87 -30.86 -1.48
N THR A 142 -18.76 -30.26 -0.73
CA THR A 142 -19.67 -30.95 0.18
C THR A 142 -21.06 -31.03 -0.45
#